data_865acd5ea448d6d710c64e7fad5175d5
#
_entry.id   865acd5ea448d6d710c64e7fad5175d5
#
_cell.length_a   1.000
_cell.length_b   1.000
_cell.length_c   1.000
_cell.angle_alpha   90.00
_cell.angle_beta   90.00
_cell.angle_gamma   90.00
#
_symmetry.space_group_name_H-M   'P 1'
#
loop_
_entity.id
_entity.type
_entity.pdbx_description
1 polymer ?
#
loop_
_entity_poly.entity_id
_entity_poly.type
_entity_poly.pdbx_seq_one_letter_code
_entity_poly.pdbx_strand_id
1 'polypeptide(L)'
;DEYVYIGFPVTKVEKWDERLSVLDVDRFYGGDIQGIWDKLDYLQSLKVEVLYLSPVFVSPSNHKYDCQDYEHIDPHYGVIVKDEGGLVTGDASDNGNAKRYSVRTSDRENLEASDEFFVRFVQEVHKRGMRIILDGVFNHCGSFNKWMDREKIYEKDGGYEPGAYLTADSPYRDFFLFGDQDGWPDNDSYEGWWGHNTLPKLNYEGSKKLYQYVLDIAKRWLSPPYSIDGWRLDVAADLGHSPEMNHRFWRDFRKTVKEVNPDALILAEHYGDASDWLSGDQWDTVMNYDAFMEPVSWFLTGLEKHSERKDVHLLHN
;
A
#
# COMPACT_ATOMS: atom_id res chain seq x y z
N ASP A 1 -22.98 -1.33 -7.20
CA ASP A 1 -21.68 -0.68 -7.12
C ASP A 1 -21.47 -0.19 -5.71
N GLU A 2 -20.27 -0.38 -5.15
CA GLU A 2 -20.05 -0.14 -3.73
C GLU A 2 -19.62 1.31 -3.44
N TYR A 3 -18.77 1.85 -4.29
CA TYR A 3 -18.25 3.21 -4.23
C TYR A 3 -17.80 3.71 -5.60
N VAL A 4 -17.35 4.96 -5.66
CA VAL A 4 -16.80 5.59 -6.86
C VAL A 4 -15.28 5.72 -6.70
N TYR A 5 -14.52 5.29 -7.70
CA TYR A 5 -13.06 5.45 -7.76
C TYR A 5 -12.67 6.19 -9.04
N ILE A 6 -11.98 7.31 -8.91
CA ILE A 6 -11.59 8.20 -10.04
C ILE A 6 -12.77 8.55 -10.96
N GLY A 7 -13.93 8.84 -10.35
CA GLY A 7 -15.14 9.21 -11.09
C GLY A 7 -15.92 8.06 -11.73
N PHE A 8 -15.53 6.81 -11.48
CA PHE A 8 -16.20 5.61 -12.00
C PHE A 8 -16.72 4.72 -10.85
N PRO A 9 -17.98 4.30 -10.86
CA PRO A 9 -18.46 3.29 -9.92
C PRO A 9 -17.69 1.98 -10.08
N VAL A 10 -17.17 1.46 -8.98
CA VAL A 10 -16.41 0.20 -9.02
C VAL A 10 -17.32 -1.00 -9.28
N THR A 11 -16.86 -1.90 -10.13
CA THR A 11 -17.59 -3.08 -10.52
C THR A 11 -16.79 -4.36 -10.26
N LYS A 12 -17.49 -5.42 -9.85
CA LYS A 12 -16.90 -6.76 -9.73
C LYS A 12 -17.02 -7.47 -11.10
N VAL A 13 -15.91 -8.00 -11.58
CA VAL A 13 -15.88 -8.79 -12.81
C VAL A 13 -16.44 -10.18 -12.54
N GLU A 14 -17.43 -10.61 -13.32
CA GLU A 14 -18.07 -11.93 -13.18
C GLU A 14 -17.37 -13.01 -14.00
N LYS A 15 -16.73 -12.63 -15.10
CA LYS A 15 -16.06 -13.57 -16.03
C LYS A 15 -14.55 -13.45 -15.90
N TRP A 16 -13.91 -14.47 -15.36
CA TRP A 16 -12.48 -14.53 -15.15
C TRP A 16 -11.64 -14.62 -16.43
N ASP A 17 -12.22 -15.00 -17.55
CA ASP A 17 -11.61 -15.10 -18.86
C ASP A 17 -11.69 -13.81 -19.69
N GLU A 18 -12.28 -12.75 -19.14
CA GLU A 18 -12.24 -11.43 -19.78
C GLU A 18 -10.80 -10.91 -19.87
N ARG A 19 -10.49 -10.26 -20.99
CA ARG A 19 -9.18 -9.67 -21.19
C ARG A 19 -8.98 -8.49 -20.24
N LEU A 20 -7.94 -8.57 -19.42
CA LEU A 20 -7.51 -7.47 -18.55
C LEU A 20 -7.09 -6.25 -19.38
N SER A 21 -7.51 -5.07 -18.95
CA SER A 21 -6.97 -3.80 -19.41
C SER A 21 -6.31 -3.07 -18.22
N VAL A 22 -5.12 -2.55 -18.43
CA VAL A 22 -4.40 -1.75 -17.42
C VAL A 22 -5.10 -0.41 -17.13
N LEU A 23 -6.09 -0.04 -17.93
CA LEU A 23 -6.89 1.17 -17.77
C LEU A 23 -8.19 0.94 -17.00
N ASP A 24 -8.54 -0.31 -16.70
CA ASP A 24 -9.76 -0.68 -15.98
C ASP A 24 -9.57 -0.52 -14.47
N VAL A 25 -9.39 0.72 -14.00
CA VAL A 25 -9.12 1.07 -12.59
C VAL A 25 -10.30 0.83 -11.66
N ASP A 26 -11.52 0.73 -12.22
CA ASP A 26 -12.78 0.51 -11.55
C ASP A 26 -13.19 -0.97 -11.46
N ARG A 27 -12.38 -1.90 -12.01
CA ARG A 27 -12.74 -3.33 -12.12
C ARG A 27 -11.97 -4.20 -11.14
N PHE A 28 -12.69 -5.06 -10.41
CA PHE A 28 -12.15 -5.98 -9.42
C PHE A 28 -12.46 -7.42 -9.83
N TYR A 29 -11.42 -8.24 -9.95
CA TYR A 29 -11.53 -9.66 -10.36
C TYR A 29 -11.74 -10.60 -9.17
N GLY A 30 -11.70 -10.06 -7.95
CA GLY A 30 -11.77 -10.84 -6.73
C GLY A 30 -10.39 -11.42 -6.34
N GLY A 31 -10.41 -12.37 -5.42
CA GLY A 31 -9.24 -12.89 -4.75
C GLY A 31 -9.06 -12.21 -3.39
N ASP A 32 -8.70 -13.03 -2.40
CA ASP A 32 -8.56 -12.62 -1.01
C ASP A 32 -7.50 -13.48 -0.30
N ILE A 33 -7.28 -13.19 0.97
CA ILE A 33 -6.33 -13.93 1.80
C ILE A 33 -6.78 -15.39 2.00
N GLN A 34 -8.10 -15.66 2.01
CA GLN A 34 -8.59 -17.03 2.08
C GLN A 34 -8.17 -17.85 0.86
N GLY A 35 -8.24 -17.27 -0.32
CA GLY A 35 -7.77 -17.93 -1.54
C GLY A 35 -6.29 -18.29 -1.51
N ILE A 36 -5.44 -17.43 -0.91
CA ILE A 36 -4.03 -17.76 -0.70
C ILE A 36 -3.90 -18.88 0.34
N TRP A 37 -4.64 -18.80 1.45
CA TRP A 37 -4.66 -19.83 2.50
C TRP A 37 -4.97 -21.21 1.93
N ASP A 38 -6.00 -21.32 1.11
CA ASP A 38 -6.41 -22.57 0.45
C ASP A 38 -5.33 -23.14 -0.47
N LYS A 39 -4.33 -22.33 -0.85
CA LYS A 39 -3.21 -22.74 -1.72
C LYS A 39 -1.87 -22.90 -0.99
N LEU A 40 -1.81 -22.73 0.34
CA LEU A 40 -0.55 -22.82 1.08
C LEU A 40 0.17 -24.17 0.91
N ASP A 41 -0.57 -25.28 0.89
CA ASP A 41 0.02 -26.60 0.69
C ASP A 41 0.58 -26.77 -0.72
N TYR A 42 -0.10 -26.21 -1.71
CA TYR A 42 0.41 -26.16 -3.08
C TYR A 42 1.69 -25.34 -3.19
N LEU A 43 1.72 -24.14 -2.60
CA LEU A 43 2.89 -23.27 -2.57
C LEU A 43 4.06 -23.94 -1.85
N GLN A 44 3.81 -24.63 -0.74
CA GLN A 44 4.82 -25.41 -0.02
C GLN A 44 5.37 -26.56 -0.90
N SER A 45 4.52 -27.22 -1.67
CA SER A 45 4.95 -28.28 -2.61
C SER A 45 5.88 -27.77 -3.70
N LEU A 46 5.74 -26.51 -4.09
CA LEU A 46 6.63 -25.79 -5.02
C LEU A 46 7.92 -25.30 -4.36
N LYS A 47 8.12 -25.56 -3.06
CA LYS A 47 9.28 -25.08 -2.28
C LYS A 47 9.33 -23.55 -2.16
N VAL A 48 8.18 -22.89 -2.14
CA VAL A 48 8.10 -21.48 -1.81
C VAL A 48 8.51 -21.28 -0.35
N GLU A 49 9.47 -20.41 -0.11
CA GLU A 49 9.98 -20.11 1.24
C GLU A 49 9.42 -18.80 1.78
N VAL A 50 9.08 -17.85 0.90
CA VAL A 50 8.59 -16.51 1.28
C VAL A 50 7.39 -16.15 0.42
N LEU A 51 6.34 -15.67 1.07
CA LEU A 51 5.20 -15.01 0.43
C LEU A 51 5.42 -13.50 0.50
N TYR A 52 5.58 -12.86 -0.64
CA TYR A 52 5.47 -11.42 -0.75
C TYR A 52 4.05 -11.08 -1.21
N LEU A 53 3.34 -10.30 -0.42
CA LEU A 53 2.01 -9.81 -0.75
C LEU A 53 2.10 -8.35 -1.23
N SER A 54 1.50 -8.06 -2.39
CA SER A 54 1.14 -6.69 -2.77
C SER A 54 0.31 -6.04 -1.64
N PRO A 55 0.12 -4.72 -1.61
CA PRO A 55 -0.51 -4.06 -0.47
C PRO A 55 -1.82 -4.74 -0.04
N VAL A 56 -1.94 -5.02 1.26
CA VAL A 56 -3.09 -5.69 1.87
C VAL A 56 -3.88 -4.81 2.83
N PHE A 57 -3.38 -3.61 3.11
CA PHE A 57 -4.04 -2.63 3.96
C PHE A 57 -5.28 -2.06 3.28
N VAL A 58 -6.19 -1.50 4.10
CA VAL A 58 -7.41 -0.87 3.56
C VAL A 58 -7.04 0.13 2.47
N SER A 59 -7.58 -0.06 1.27
CA SER A 59 -7.30 0.78 0.10
C SER A 59 -8.41 0.65 -0.94
N PRO A 60 -8.80 1.75 -1.61
CA PRO A 60 -9.93 1.74 -2.54
C PRO A 60 -9.61 1.18 -3.91
N SER A 61 -8.36 1.26 -4.38
CA SER A 61 -8.01 0.78 -5.72
C SER A 61 -7.86 -0.74 -5.81
N ASN A 62 -7.91 -1.27 -7.00
CA ASN A 62 -7.62 -2.68 -7.27
C ASN A 62 -6.13 -3.02 -7.08
N HIS A 63 -5.22 -2.06 -7.24
CA HIS A 63 -3.78 -2.23 -6.99
C HIS A 63 -3.37 -1.98 -5.54
N LYS A 64 -4.17 -1.23 -4.77
CA LYS A 64 -4.02 -0.94 -3.34
C LYS A 64 -2.75 -0.16 -2.91
N TYR A 65 -2.07 0.50 -3.85
CA TYR A 65 -0.96 1.41 -3.53
C TYR A 65 -1.42 2.81 -3.05
N ASP A 66 -2.72 3.04 -2.94
CA ASP A 66 -3.37 4.23 -2.38
C ASP A 66 -3.96 3.94 -1.00
N CYS A 67 -3.10 3.64 -0.03
CA CYS A 67 -3.48 3.18 1.29
C CYS A 67 -4.44 4.15 2.01
N GLN A 68 -5.57 3.61 2.46
CA GLN A 68 -6.60 4.32 3.22
C GLN A 68 -6.37 4.20 4.74
N ASP A 69 -5.93 3.05 5.22
CA ASP A 69 -5.59 2.81 6.63
C ASP A 69 -4.45 1.79 6.76
N TYR A 70 -3.31 2.23 7.30
CA TYR A 70 -2.12 1.38 7.49
C TYR A 70 -2.20 0.46 8.72
N GLU A 71 -3.20 0.64 9.57
CA GLU A 71 -3.29 -0.08 10.84
C GLU A 71 -4.14 -1.34 10.74
N HIS A 72 -4.84 -1.54 9.62
CA HIS A 72 -5.78 -2.64 9.43
C HIS A 72 -5.67 -3.30 8.07
N ILE A 73 -5.91 -4.61 8.06
CA ILE A 73 -6.08 -5.39 6.83
C ILE A 73 -7.40 -4.99 6.18
N ASP A 74 -7.40 -4.85 4.85
CA ASP A 74 -8.60 -4.54 4.10
C ASP A 74 -9.68 -5.63 4.30
N PRO A 75 -10.87 -5.27 4.80
CA PRO A 75 -11.94 -6.26 5.01
C PRO A 75 -12.38 -6.98 3.72
N HIS A 76 -12.16 -6.39 2.54
CA HIS A 76 -12.40 -7.08 1.27
C HIS A 76 -11.41 -8.23 1.01
N TYR A 77 -10.23 -8.18 1.64
CA TYR A 77 -9.25 -9.28 1.63
C TYR A 77 -9.35 -10.18 2.86
N GLY A 78 -9.93 -9.65 3.94
CA GLY A 78 -10.09 -10.32 5.23
C GLY A 78 -11.51 -10.84 5.45
N VAL A 79 -12.20 -10.26 6.43
CA VAL A 79 -13.53 -10.68 6.88
C VAL A 79 -14.45 -9.48 7.04
N ILE A 80 -15.59 -9.52 6.38
CA ILE A 80 -16.67 -8.53 6.55
C ILE A 80 -17.74 -9.16 7.46
N VAL A 81 -17.91 -8.63 8.67
CA VAL A 81 -18.93 -9.06 9.64
C VAL A 81 -20.15 -8.15 9.63
N LYS A 82 -19.95 -6.86 9.38
CA LYS A 82 -21.01 -5.87 9.14
C LYS A 82 -21.03 -5.51 7.66
N ASP A 83 -22.14 -5.78 6.99
CA ASP A 83 -22.35 -5.53 5.58
C ASP A 83 -23.68 -4.81 5.36
N GLU A 84 -23.76 -3.58 5.86
CA GLU A 84 -24.96 -2.77 5.82
C GLU A 84 -24.71 -1.42 5.14
N GLY A 85 -25.80 -0.75 4.77
CA GLY A 85 -25.73 0.53 4.07
C GLY A 85 -26.03 0.41 2.57
N GLY A 86 -26.33 1.55 1.95
CA GLY A 86 -26.66 1.64 0.53
C GLY A 86 -25.42 1.47 -0.36
N LEU A 87 -25.67 1.00 -1.56
CA LEU A 87 -24.74 1.05 -2.69
C LEU A 87 -24.87 2.39 -3.40
N VAL A 88 -23.82 2.82 -4.10
CA VAL A 88 -23.91 3.94 -5.03
C VAL A 88 -24.69 3.53 -6.28
N THR A 89 -25.31 4.49 -6.95
CA THR A 89 -25.98 4.25 -8.25
C THR A 89 -24.95 4.15 -9.37
N GLY A 90 -25.32 3.48 -10.48
CA GLY A 90 -24.39 3.29 -11.60
C GLY A 90 -23.99 4.57 -12.35
N ASP A 91 -24.61 5.70 -12.02
CA ASP A 91 -24.30 7.05 -12.52
C ASP A 91 -23.68 7.96 -11.45
N ALA A 92 -23.33 7.42 -10.28
CA ALA A 92 -22.70 8.19 -9.22
C ALA A 92 -21.33 8.71 -9.66
N SER A 93 -21.02 9.95 -9.28
CA SER A 93 -19.73 10.61 -9.55
C SER A 93 -18.90 10.88 -8.30
N ASP A 94 -19.47 10.62 -7.12
CA ASP A 94 -18.83 10.82 -5.80
C ASP A 94 -19.25 9.75 -4.79
N ASN A 95 -18.61 9.77 -3.61
CA ASN A 95 -18.84 8.83 -2.53
C ASN A 95 -19.82 9.31 -1.46
N GLY A 96 -20.58 10.36 -1.70
CA GLY A 96 -21.53 10.93 -0.73
C GLY A 96 -22.55 9.91 -0.18
N ASN A 97 -22.89 8.90 -0.97
CA ASN A 97 -23.81 7.83 -0.61
C ASN A 97 -23.15 6.43 -0.51
N ALA A 98 -21.81 6.33 -0.52
CA ALA A 98 -21.07 5.07 -0.43
C ALA A 98 -21.11 4.49 1.00
N LYS A 99 -22.29 4.36 1.59
CA LYS A 99 -22.47 3.97 3.00
C LYS A 99 -21.94 2.56 3.29
N ARG A 100 -22.18 1.63 2.36
CA ARG A 100 -21.69 0.25 2.51
C ARG A 100 -20.16 0.17 2.52
N TYR A 101 -19.52 0.90 1.61
CA TYR A 101 -18.07 0.98 1.57
C TYR A 101 -17.50 1.58 2.87
N SER A 102 -18.09 2.69 3.34
CA SER A 102 -17.69 3.29 4.61
C SER A 102 -17.80 2.28 5.76
N VAL A 103 -18.94 1.59 5.91
CA VAL A 103 -19.13 0.56 6.95
C VAL A 103 -18.11 -0.56 6.81
N ARG A 104 -17.88 -1.08 5.60
CA ARG A 104 -16.90 -2.16 5.39
C ARG A 104 -15.49 -1.76 5.77
N THR A 105 -15.07 -0.52 5.49
CA THR A 105 -13.67 -0.08 5.58
C THR A 105 -13.34 0.77 6.80
N SER A 106 -14.34 1.22 7.58
CA SER A 106 -14.12 2.04 8.78
C SER A 106 -14.78 1.50 10.05
N ASP A 107 -15.73 0.55 9.94
CA ASP A 107 -16.33 -0.06 11.12
C ASP A 107 -15.33 -0.95 11.85
N ARG A 108 -15.20 -0.71 13.16
CA ARG A 108 -14.20 -1.36 14.00
C ARG A 108 -14.32 -2.89 14.02
N GLU A 109 -15.54 -3.44 13.99
CA GLU A 109 -15.74 -4.89 14.02
C GLU A 109 -15.21 -5.55 12.72
N ASN A 110 -15.38 -4.91 11.56
CA ASN A 110 -14.81 -5.38 10.30
C ASN A 110 -13.28 -5.33 10.30
N LEU A 111 -12.71 -4.23 10.79
CA LEU A 111 -11.27 -4.04 10.85
C LEU A 111 -10.61 -5.05 11.81
N GLU A 112 -11.16 -5.20 13.02
CA GLU A 112 -10.64 -6.16 14.02
C GLU A 112 -10.80 -7.62 13.54
N ALA A 113 -11.93 -7.99 12.95
CA ALA A 113 -12.14 -9.34 12.41
C ALA A 113 -11.16 -9.68 11.29
N SER A 114 -10.83 -8.71 10.44
CA SER A 114 -9.86 -8.88 9.37
C SER A 114 -8.43 -9.01 9.89
N ASP A 115 -8.07 -8.23 10.90
CA ASP A 115 -6.77 -8.32 11.56
C ASP A 115 -6.60 -9.69 12.26
N GLU A 116 -7.62 -10.16 12.99
CA GLU A 116 -7.60 -11.49 13.62
C GLU A 116 -7.49 -12.62 12.59
N PHE A 117 -8.18 -12.48 11.46
CA PHE A 117 -8.08 -13.45 10.37
C PHE A 117 -6.65 -13.47 9.80
N PHE A 118 -6.04 -12.30 9.58
CA PHE A 118 -4.68 -12.18 9.09
C PHE A 118 -3.66 -12.79 10.06
N VAL A 119 -3.82 -12.56 11.36
CA VAL A 119 -2.96 -13.19 12.39
C VAL A 119 -2.98 -14.72 12.26
N ARG A 120 -4.16 -15.32 12.10
CA ARG A 120 -4.28 -16.77 11.89
C ARG A 120 -3.66 -17.23 10.58
N PHE A 121 -3.80 -16.44 9.53
CA PHE A 121 -3.16 -16.71 8.24
C PHE A 121 -1.62 -16.72 8.37
N VAL A 122 -1.02 -15.72 9.00
CA VAL A 122 0.43 -15.68 9.25
C VAL A 122 0.89 -16.90 10.04
N GLN A 123 0.15 -17.32 11.07
CA GLN A 123 0.46 -18.52 11.83
C GLN A 123 0.46 -19.79 10.96
N GLU A 124 -0.48 -19.90 10.02
CA GLU A 124 -0.53 -21.02 9.07
C GLU A 124 0.61 -21.01 8.06
N VAL A 125 1.04 -19.82 7.63
CA VAL A 125 2.25 -19.64 6.80
C VAL A 125 3.49 -20.15 7.56
N HIS A 126 3.66 -19.68 8.80
CA HIS A 126 4.80 -20.06 9.64
C HIS A 126 4.82 -21.55 10.00
N LYS A 127 3.69 -22.18 10.26
CA LYS A 127 3.59 -23.64 10.52
C LYS A 127 4.14 -24.47 9.37
N ARG A 128 4.11 -23.95 8.15
CA ARG A 128 4.65 -24.61 6.94
C ARG A 128 6.11 -24.28 6.70
N GLY A 129 6.77 -23.54 7.60
CA GLY A 129 8.15 -23.09 7.47
C GLY A 129 8.33 -21.99 6.43
N MET A 130 7.24 -21.38 5.95
CA MET A 130 7.28 -20.23 5.05
C MET A 130 7.30 -18.92 5.86
N ARG A 131 7.73 -17.85 5.21
CA ARG A 131 7.75 -16.47 5.74
C ARG A 131 6.81 -15.57 4.95
N ILE A 132 6.49 -14.40 5.51
CA ILE A 132 5.61 -13.44 4.89
C ILE A 132 6.19 -12.02 4.95
N ILE A 133 6.16 -11.33 3.80
CA ILE A 133 6.62 -9.95 3.64
C ILE A 133 5.43 -9.13 3.16
N LEU A 134 5.19 -7.98 3.80
CA LEU A 134 4.17 -7.03 3.38
C LEU A 134 4.75 -5.86 2.60
N ASP A 135 3.92 -5.25 1.78
CA ASP A 135 4.23 -4.05 1.03
C ASP A 135 4.00 -2.80 1.89
N GLY A 136 5.06 -2.03 2.10
CA GLY A 136 5.05 -0.77 2.82
C GLY A 136 5.03 0.42 1.87
N VAL A 137 3.85 0.98 1.63
CA VAL A 137 3.65 2.15 0.78
C VAL A 137 3.75 3.40 1.66
N PHE A 138 4.96 3.85 1.96
CA PHE A 138 5.20 4.92 2.95
C PHE A 138 5.60 6.26 2.33
N ASN A 139 5.82 6.33 1.01
CA ASN A 139 6.10 7.58 0.31
C ASN A 139 4.86 8.48 0.20
N HIS A 140 3.70 7.89 0.04
CA HIS A 140 2.41 8.55 -0.13
C HIS A 140 1.31 7.71 0.52
N CYS A 141 0.13 8.29 0.68
CA CYS A 141 -1.08 7.53 1.04
C CYS A 141 -2.14 7.68 -0.07
N GLY A 142 -3.34 7.16 0.15
CA GLY A 142 -4.48 7.38 -0.74
C GLY A 142 -5.24 8.67 -0.39
N SER A 143 -6.01 9.20 -1.34
CA SER A 143 -6.93 10.32 -1.08
C SER A 143 -8.08 9.93 -0.13
N PHE A 144 -8.40 8.64 -0.06
CA PHE A 144 -9.36 8.06 0.89
C PHE A 144 -8.79 7.92 2.32
N ASN A 145 -7.48 8.08 2.51
CA ASN A 145 -6.83 7.87 3.81
C ASN A 145 -7.43 8.79 4.87
N LYS A 146 -7.64 8.26 6.08
CA LYS A 146 -8.21 8.98 7.23
C LYS A 146 -7.45 10.26 7.58
N TRP A 147 -6.18 10.37 7.24
CA TRP A 147 -5.40 11.60 7.47
C TRP A 147 -5.73 12.71 6.46
N MET A 148 -6.14 12.34 5.23
CA MET A 148 -6.56 13.27 4.18
C MET A 148 -8.08 13.42 4.14
N ASP A 149 -8.79 12.31 4.07
CA ASP A 149 -10.26 12.16 3.98
C ASP A 149 -10.90 13.03 2.89
N ARG A 150 -10.27 13.09 1.73
CA ARG A 150 -10.80 13.82 0.57
C ARG A 150 -12.17 13.30 0.13
N GLU A 151 -12.37 12.00 0.26
CA GLU A 151 -13.62 11.33 -0.16
C GLU A 151 -14.69 11.32 0.94
N LYS A 152 -14.42 11.95 2.09
CA LYS A 152 -15.38 12.11 3.20
C LYS A 152 -15.94 10.79 3.73
N ILE A 153 -15.11 9.75 3.73
CA ILE A 153 -15.44 8.41 4.22
C ILE A 153 -15.55 8.43 5.76
N TYR A 154 -14.66 9.17 6.43
CA TYR A 154 -14.52 9.21 7.89
C TYR A 154 -15.29 10.36 8.53
N GLU A 155 -15.63 11.41 7.78
CA GLU A 155 -16.29 12.63 8.29
C GLU A 155 -17.58 12.32 9.08
N LYS A 156 -18.30 11.26 8.68
CA LYS A 156 -19.62 10.92 9.22
C LYS A 156 -19.59 9.98 10.43
N ASP A 157 -18.44 9.44 10.74
CA ASP A 157 -18.27 8.33 11.71
C ASP A 157 -17.80 8.79 13.08
N GLY A 158 -18.07 9.96 13.56
CA GLY A 158 -17.90 10.47 14.93
C GLY A 158 -16.74 9.95 15.81
N GLY A 159 -15.99 8.97 15.37
CA GLY A 159 -14.86 8.32 16.04
C GLY A 159 -13.50 8.62 15.44
N TYR A 160 -13.47 9.39 14.34
CA TYR A 160 -12.23 9.77 13.65
C TYR A 160 -12.01 11.28 13.72
N GLU A 161 -10.76 11.68 13.80
CA GLU A 161 -10.38 13.09 13.69
C GLU A 161 -10.58 13.58 12.24
N PRO A 162 -10.90 14.87 12.03
CA PRO A 162 -11.11 15.41 10.69
C PRO A 162 -9.83 15.33 9.85
N GLY A 163 -9.96 14.88 8.60
CA GLY A 163 -8.86 14.82 7.65
C GLY A 163 -8.31 16.20 7.26
N ALA A 164 -7.08 16.21 6.77
CA ALA A 164 -6.38 17.44 6.39
C ALA A 164 -7.01 18.17 5.18
N TYR A 165 -7.74 17.46 4.33
CA TYR A 165 -8.50 18.07 3.23
C TYR A 165 -9.65 18.93 3.73
N LEU A 166 -10.31 18.49 4.80
CA LEU A 166 -11.56 19.09 5.27
C LEU A 166 -11.37 20.42 6.02
N THR A 167 -10.28 20.52 6.79
CA THR A 167 -10.06 21.70 7.65
C THR A 167 -8.58 21.97 7.92
N ALA A 168 -8.23 23.25 8.02
CA ALA A 168 -6.90 23.70 8.43
C ALA A 168 -6.53 23.28 9.88
N ASP A 169 -7.52 23.05 10.73
CA ASP A 169 -7.35 22.64 12.13
C ASP A 169 -7.16 21.13 12.31
N SER A 170 -7.09 20.37 11.21
CA SER A 170 -6.86 18.93 11.26
C SER A 170 -5.55 18.58 11.98
N PRO A 171 -5.55 17.59 12.90
CA PRO A 171 -4.33 17.10 13.53
C PRO A 171 -3.35 16.43 12.56
N TYR A 172 -3.78 16.22 11.32
CA TYR A 172 -3.01 15.63 10.22
C TYR A 172 -2.55 16.65 9.17
N ARG A 173 -2.86 17.94 9.38
CA ARG A 173 -2.57 18.98 8.39
C ARG A 173 -1.11 18.99 7.95
N ASP A 174 -0.18 18.86 8.90
CA ASP A 174 1.25 18.91 8.62
C ASP A 174 1.82 17.59 8.04
N PHE A 175 0.96 16.56 7.90
CA PHE A 175 1.33 15.32 7.19
C PHE A 175 1.47 15.54 5.68
N PHE A 176 0.98 16.67 5.18
CA PHE A 176 0.95 17.03 3.77
C PHE A 176 1.44 18.46 3.56
N LEU A 177 1.89 18.73 2.33
CA LEU A 177 2.19 20.09 1.88
C LEU A 177 0.99 20.63 1.08
N PHE A 178 0.47 21.79 1.49
CA PHE A 178 -0.59 22.50 0.79
C PHE A 178 -0.03 23.78 0.16
N GLY A 179 -0.32 24.00 -1.12
CA GLY A 179 0.10 25.20 -1.85
C GLY A 179 -0.71 26.43 -1.48
N ASP A 180 -2.02 26.26 -1.22
CA ASP A 180 -2.92 27.35 -0.80
C ASP A 180 -3.23 27.20 0.70
N GLN A 181 -2.82 28.18 1.48
CA GLN A 181 -3.03 28.21 2.94
C GLN A 181 -4.43 28.70 3.34
N ASP A 182 -5.18 29.30 2.42
CA ASP A 182 -6.53 29.83 2.62
C ASP A 182 -7.61 28.96 1.91
N GLY A 183 -7.20 27.84 1.31
CA GLY A 183 -8.05 26.99 0.46
C GLY A 183 -9.08 26.13 1.19
N TRP A 184 -9.14 26.15 2.52
CA TRP A 184 -10.14 25.39 3.29
C TRP A 184 -11.52 26.07 3.33
N PRO A 185 -12.58 25.27 3.47
CA PRO A 185 -12.63 23.80 3.50
C PRO A 185 -12.40 23.16 2.14
N ASP A 186 -12.15 21.86 2.14
CA ASP A 186 -11.98 21.05 0.93
C ASP A 186 -10.76 21.50 0.09
N ASN A 187 -9.58 21.56 0.72
CA ASN A 187 -8.37 22.09 0.10
C ASN A 187 -7.69 21.08 -0.84
N ASP A 188 -7.84 21.28 -2.15
CA ASP A 188 -7.27 20.46 -3.22
C ASP A 188 -5.80 20.78 -3.53
N SER A 189 -5.19 21.78 -2.87
CA SER A 189 -3.84 22.25 -3.21
C SER A 189 -2.71 21.40 -2.63
N TYR A 190 -3.00 20.21 -2.10
CA TYR A 190 -1.99 19.32 -1.55
C TYR A 190 -1.08 18.73 -2.63
N GLU A 191 0.17 18.47 -2.26
CA GLU A 191 1.12 17.80 -3.13
C GLU A 191 0.75 16.33 -3.33
N GLY A 192 0.63 15.89 -4.57
CA GLY A 192 0.50 14.49 -4.95
C GLY A 192 1.82 13.93 -5.47
N TRP A 193 2.13 12.65 -5.17
CA TRP A 193 3.28 11.98 -5.77
C TRP A 193 3.14 11.97 -7.30
N TRP A 194 4.15 12.49 -7.99
CA TRP A 194 4.14 12.76 -9.44
C TRP A 194 2.92 13.56 -9.93
N GLY A 195 2.34 14.39 -9.06
CA GLY A 195 1.16 15.20 -9.36
C GLY A 195 -0.17 14.44 -9.35
N HIS A 196 -0.19 13.18 -8.92
CA HIS A 196 -1.41 12.39 -8.78
C HIS A 196 -2.17 12.80 -7.52
N ASN A 197 -3.35 13.37 -7.68
CA ASN A 197 -4.20 13.80 -6.57
C ASN A 197 -4.83 12.64 -5.77
N THR A 198 -4.81 11.44 -6.32
CA THR A 198 -5.19 10.20 -5.61
C THR A 198 -4.11 9.66 -4.70
N LEU A 199 -2.87 10.18 -4.80
CA LEU A 199 -1.68 9.74 -4.07
C LEU A 199 -1.04 10.91 -3.32
N PRO A 200 -1.67 11.45 -2.25
CA PRO A 200 -1.11 12.51 -1.44
C PRO A 200 0.29 12.17 -0.93
N LYS A 201 1.27 13.01 -1.24
CA LYS A 201 2.66 12.86 -0.81
C LYS A 201 2.79 13.14 0.68
N LEU A 202 3.51 12.27 1.40
CA LEU A 202 3.71 12.41 2.84
C LEU A 202 4.90 13.34 3.18
N ASN A 203 4.65 14.28 4.11
CA ASN A 203 5.60 15.33 4.49
C ASN A 203 6.38 14.97 5.76
N TYR A 204 7.43 14.17 5.60
CA TYR A 204 8.29 13.73 6.71
C TYR A 204 9.13 14.87 7.30
N GLU A 205 9.48 15.86 6.50
CA GLU A 205 10.22 17.07 6.93
C GLU A 205 9.37 17.96 7.85
N GLY A 206 8.10 18.09 7.54
CA GLY A 206 7.17 18.98 8.26
C GLY A 206 6.55 18.37 9.50
N SER A 207 6.51 17.02 9.62
CA SER A 207 5.78 16.37 10.70
C SER A 207 6.56 15.26 11.42
N LYS A 208 7.03 15.58 12.62
CA LYS A 208 7.59 14.55 13.52
C LYS A 208 6.56 13.52 13.95
N LYS A 209 5.27 13.91 14.03
CA LYS A 209 4.17 13.01 14.36
C LYS A 209 4.01 11.95 13.26
N LEU A 210 3.97 12.36 11.99
CA LEU A 210 3.93 11.45 10.86
C LEU A 210 5.15 10.52 10.85
N TYR A 211 6.35 11.08 10.99
CA TYR A 211 7.60 10.33 11.02
C TYR A 211 7.56 9.19 12.03
N GLN A 212 7.20 9.50 13.27
CA GLN A 212 7.08 8.49 14.33
C GLN A 212 5.94 7.50 14.06
N TYR A 213 4.82 8.00 13.56
CA TYR A 213 3.65 7.16 13.28
C TYR A 213 3.98 6.05 12.27
N VAL A 214 4.72 6.36 11.20
CA VAL A 214 5.11 5.33 10.21
C VAL A 214 6.10 4.33 10.79
N LEU A 215 7.03 4.74 11.63
CA LEU A 215 7.90 3.81 12.37
C LEU A 215 7.10 2.89 13.31
N ASP A 216 6.07 3.43 13.98
CA ASP A 216 5.19 2.64 14.84
C ASP A 216 4.33 1.64 14.06
N ILE A 217 3.87 2.00 12.85
CA ILE A 217 3.21 1.07 11.91
C ILE A 217 4.16 -0.07 11.56
N ALA A 218 5.39 0.23 11.16
CA ALA A 218 6.37 -0.78 10.81
C ALA A 218 6.62 -1.76 11.98
N LYS A 219 6.75 -1.22 13.19
CA LYS A 219 6.92 -2.00 14.43
C LYS A 219 5.69 -2.84 14.74
N ARG A 220 4.47 -2.29 14.60
CA ARG A 220 3.21 -2.97 14.88
C ARG A 220 3.11 -4.29 14.14
N TRP A 221 3.29 -4.28 12.82
CA TRP A 221 3.12 -5.47 11.98
C TRP A 221 4.20 -6.53 12.18
N LEU A 222 5.41 -6.12 12.57
CA LEU A 222 6.50 -7.04 12.93
C LEU A 222 6.32 -7.66 14.33
N SER A 223 5.57 -6.99 15.20
CA SER A 223 5.37 -7.43 16.58
C SER A 223 4.21 -8.42 16.70
N PRO A 224 4.19 -9.30 17.72
CA PRO A 224 3.00 -10.07 18.05
C PRO A 224 1.77 -9.17 18.23
N PRO A 225 0.58 -9.60 17.80
CA PRO A 225 0.27 -10.94 17.28
C PRO A 225 0.52 -11.14 15.78
N TYR A 226 0.82 -10.08 15.02
CA TYR A 226 0.96 -10.13 13.55
C TYR A 226 2.20 -10.89 13.12
N SER A 227 3.38 -10.46 13.61
CA SER A 227 4.67 -11.15 13.44
C SER A 227 5.05 -11.44 11.99
N ILE A 228 4.89 -10.47 11.09
CA ILE A 228 5.40 -10.60 9.71
C ILE A 228 6.94 -10.66 9.71
N ASP A 229 7.53 -11.19 8.63
CA ASP A 229 8.95 -11.45 8.53
C ASP A 229 9.73 -10.36 7.76
N GLY A 230 9.08 -9.30 7.34
CA GLY A 230 9.75 -8.20 6.66
C GLY A 230 8.84 -7.27 5.89
N TRP A 231 9.47 -6.28 5.27
CA TRP A 231 8.85 -5.25 4.46
C TRP A 231 9.44 -5.20 3.06
N ARG A 232 8.60 -5.16 2.06
CA ARG A 232 8.94 -4.60 0.74
C ARG A 232 8.53 -3.13 0.77
N LEU A 233 9.40 -2.24 0.34
CA LEU A 233 9.19 -0.80 0.44
C LEU A 233 8.94 -0.22 -0.95
N ASP A 234 7.72 0.26 -1.15
CA ASP A 234 7.27 0.87 -2.39
C ASP A 234 7.97 2.20 -2.64
N VAL A 235 8.47 2.41 -3.85
CA VAL A 235 9.18 3.63 -4.31
C VAL A 235 10.09 4.24 -3.25
N ALA A 236 10.88 3.41 -2.59
CA ALA A 236 11.60 3.74 -1.36
C ALA A 236 12.57 4.94 -1.51
N ALA A 237 13.15 5.13 -2.69
CA ALA A 237 14.04 6.26 -2.96
C ALA A 237 13.31 7.61 -3.03
N ASP A 238 12.01 7.61 -3.28
CA ASP A 238 11.20 8.84 -3.41
C ASP A 238 10.70 9.38 -2.06
N LEU A 239 10.83 8.60 -0.95
CA LEU A 239 10.33 9.01 0.35
C LEU A 239 11.01 10.29 0.86
N GLY A 240 10.19 11.22 1.36
CA GLY A 240 10.65 12.55 1.79
C GLY A 240 10.80 13.51 0.62
N HIS A 241 11.26 14.73 0.90
CA HIS A 241 11.46 15.80 -0.08
C HIS A 241 12.94 16.15 -0.24
N SER A 242 13.82 15.46 0.49
CA SER A 242 15.27 15.65 0.40
C SER A 242 16.02 14.32 0.54
N PRO A 243 17.20 14.15 -0.09
CA PRO A 243 18.04 12.99 0.11
C PRO A 243 18.40 12.76 1.59
N GLU A 244 18.65 13.84 2.33
CA GLU A 244 19.00 13.80 3.75
C GLU A 244 17.87 13.20 4.59
N MET A 245 16.61 13.59 4.31
CA MET A 245 15.44 13.01 4.97
C MET A 245 15.27 11.54 4.60
N ASN A 246 15.37 11.21 3.32
CA ASN A 246 15.26 9.84 2.83
C ASN A 246 16.23 8.90 3.56
N HIS A 247 17.51 9.21 3.51
CA HIS A 247 18.54 8.38 4.16
C HIS A 247 18.40 8.32 5.69
N ARG A 248 18.03 9.43 6.34
CA ARG A 248 17.77 9.46 7.78
C ARG A 248 16.60 8.55 8.14
N PHE A 249 15.49 8.66 7.42
CA PHE A 249 14.31 7.86 7.67
C PHE A 249 14.60 6.36 7.53
N TRP A 250 15.29 5.94 6.47
CA TRP A 250 15.60 4.52 6.27
C TRP A 250 16.58 3.95 7.29
N ARG A 251 17.47 4.77 7.84
CA ARG A 251 18.30 4.34 8.99
C ARG A 251 17.45 4.11 10.23
N ASP A 252 16.56 5.03 10.55
CA ASP A 252 15.67 4.89 11.71
C ASP A 252 14.65 3.76 11.51
N PHE A 253 14.16 3.58 10.30
CA PHE A 253 13.30 2.46 9.91
C PHE A 253 14.02 1.12 10.12
N ARG A 254 15.25 0.98 9.59
CA ARG A 254 16.06 -0.21 9.83
C ARG A 254 16.28 -0.48 11.31
N LYS A 255 16.65 0.52 12.07
CA LYS A 255 16.84 0.39 13.51
C LYS A 255 15.57 -0.14 14.17
N THR A 256 14.41 0.48 13.89
CA THR A 256 13.10 0.06 14.41
C THR A 256 12.77 -1.39 14.04
N VAL A 257 12.95 -1.77 12.79
CA VAL A 257 12.68 -3.12 12.29
C VAL A 257 13.58 -4.16 12.96
N LYS A 258 14.90 -3.90 12.98
CA LYS A 258 15.89 -4.86 13.52
C LYS A 258 15.85 -4.96 15.05
N GLU A 259 15.37 -3.95 15.75
CA GLU A 259 15.12 -4.02 17.21
C GLU A 259 13.95 -4.98 17.54
N VAL A 260 12.94 -5.07 16.68
CA VAL A 260 11.82 -6.01 16.84
C VAL A 260 12.20 -7.41 16.41
N ASN A 261 12.75 -7.53 15.20
CA ASN A 261 13.18 -8.80 14.63
C ASN A 261 14.45 -8.59 13.80
N PRO A 262 15.63 -9.02 14.33
CA PRO A 262 16.91 -8.88 13.62
C PRO A 262 16.95 -9.57 12.25
N ASP A 263 16.12 -10.63 12.06
CA ASP A 263 16.05 -11.41 10.84
C ASP A 263 15.00 -10.89 9.83
N ALA A 264 14.21 -9.87 10.21
CA ALA A 264 13.22 -9.30 9.31
C ALA A 264 13.88 -8.66 8.09
N LEU A 265 13.39 -9.00 6.90
CA LEU A 265 13.93 -8.48 5.65
C LEU A 265 13.44 -7.07 5.37
N ILE A 266 14.33 -6.20 4.90
CA ILE A 266 14.03 -4.88 4.34
C ILE A 266 14.40 -4.91 2.87
N LEU A 267 13.39 -5.13 2.02
CA LEU A 267 13.50 -5.24 0.57
C LEU A 267 12.93 -3.97 -0.07
N ALA A 268 13.76 -3.16 -0.72
CA ALA A 268 13.28 -1.92 -1.33
C ALA A 268 12.98 -2.07 -2.83
N GLU A 269 11.94 -1.41 -3.30
CA GLU A 269 11.78 -1.14 -4.72
C GLU A 269 12.65 0.03 -5.11
N HIS A 270 13.60 -0.21 -6.01
CA HIS A 270 14.45 0.82 -6.58
C HIS A 270 14.96 0.39 -7.95
N TYR A 271 15.01 1.32 -8.87
CA TYR A 271 15.60 1.18 -10.20
C TYR A 271 16.95 1.90 -10.22
N GLY A 272 17.95 1.31 -10.86
CA GLY A 272 19.29 1.87 -10.95
C GLY A 272 20.19 1.54 -9.75
N ASP A 273 21.22 2.35 -9.55
CA ASP A 273 22.23 2.13 -8.51
C ASP A 273 21.68 2.38 -7.10
N ALA A 274 21.67 1.34 -6.28
CA ALA A 274 21.21 1.38 -4.90
C ALA A 274 22.35 1.42 -3.87
N SER A 275 23.60 1.62 -4.29
CA SER A 275 24.79 1.53 -3.44
C SER A 275 24.71 2.41 -2.19
N ASP A 276 24.11 3.61 -2.31
CA ASP A 276 23.98 4.56 -1.20
C ASP A 276 23.08 4.04 -0.05
N TRP A 277 22.15 3.14 -0.34
CA TRP A 277 21.24 2.54 0.65
C TRP A 277 21.67 1.15 1.12
N LEU A 278 22.58 0.49 0.39
CA LEU A 278 23.03 -0.88 0.67
C LEU A 278 24.32 -0.95 1.48
N SER A 279 24.72 0.14 2.13
CA SER A 279 25.92 0.20 2.96
C SER A 279 25.79 -0.54 4.33
N GLY A 280 24.66 -1.21 4.58
CA GLY A 280 24.40 -2.02 5.77
C GLY A 280 23.63 -1.30 6.88
N ASP A 281 23.27 -0.03 6.69
CA ASP A 281 22.59 0.81 7.67
C ASP A 281 21.16 1.23 7.26
N GLN A 282 20.68 0.82 6.07
CA GLN A 282 19.37 1.15 5.53
C GLN A 282 18.65 -0.10 5.03
N TRP A 283 18.61 -0.35 3.71
CA TRP A 283 17.96 -1.55 3.15
C TRP A 283 18.88 -2.77 3.23
N ASP A 284 18.28 -3.97 3.31
CA ASP A 284 19.04 -5.22 3.20
C ASP A 284 19.33 -5.56 1.74
N THR A 285 18.36 -5.29 0.86
CA THR A 285 18.45 -5.60 -0.57
C THR A 285 17.41 -4.80 -1.36
N VAL A 286 17.49 -4.86 -2.67
CA VAL A 286 16.52 -4.27 -3.60
C VAL A 286 15.89 -5.33 -4.49
N MET A 287 14.71 -5.01 -5.06
CA MET A 287 14.14 -5.79 -6.16
C MET A 287 15.09 -5.71 -7.36
N ASN A 288 15.54 -6.85 -7.84
CA ASN A 288 16.64 -6.91 -8.82
C ASN A 288 16.13 -6.70 -10.26
N TYR A 289 15.72 -5.47 -10.57
CA TYR A 289 15.23 -5.10 -11.89
C TYR A 289 16.36 -5.04 -12.91
N ASP A 290 17.43 -4.30 -12.61
CA ASP A 290 18.48 -3.98 -13.56
C ASP A 290 19.45 -5.15 -13.82
N ALA A 291 19.77 -5.92 -12.79
CA ALA A 291 20.76 -6.99 -12.93
C ALA A 291 20.16 -8.39 -13.24
N PHE A 292 18.83 -8.56 -13.12
CA PHE A 292 18.17 -9.83 -13.38
C PHE A 292 16.94 -9.70 -14.27
N MET A 293 15.89 -9.00 -13.82
CA MET A 293 14.60 -9.02 -14.50
C MET A 293 14.70 -8.47 -15.92
N GLU A 294 15.29 -7.30 -16.11
CA GLU A 294 15.42 -6.69 -17.44
C GLU A 294 16.34 -7.50 -18.36
N PRO A 295 17.59 -7.83 -17.97
CA PRO A 295 18.47 -8.61 -18.86
C PRO A 295 17.89 -9.97 -19.25
N VAL A 296 17.24 -10.68 -18.32
CA VAL A 296 16.60 -11.97 -18.62
C VAL A 296 15.41 -11.79 -19.56
N SER A 297 14.58 -10.76 -19.33
CA SER A 297 13.44 -10.44 -20.20
C SER A 297 13.89 -10.08 -21.60
N TRP A 298 14.92 -9.24 -21.73
CA TRP A 298 15.48 -8.86 -23.03
C TRP A 298 16.05 -10.07 -23.77
N PHE A 299 16.77 -10.93 -23.07
CA PHE A 299 17.30 -12.15 -23.67
C PHE A 299 16.19 -13.07 -24.17
N LEU A 300 15.18 -13.33 -23.34
CA LEU A 300 14.10 -14.26 -23.69
C LEU A 300 13.15 -13.72 -24.76
N THR A 301 12.88 -12.43 -24.75
CA THR A 301 11.94 -11.78 -25.69
C THR A 301 12.63 -11.19 -26.91
N GLY A 302 13.94 -10.95 -26.84
CA GLY A 302 14.71 -10.21 -27.84
C GLY A 302 14.32 -8.72 -27.90
N LEU A 303 13.64 -8.19 -26.86
CA LEU A 303 13.16 -6.82 -26.80
C LEU A 303 13.69 -6.15 -25.53
N GLU A 304 14.40 -5.04 -25.69
CA GLU A 304 14.70 -4.11 -24.60
C GLU A 304 13.44 -3.31 -24.27
N LYS A 305 13.18 -3.08 -23.00
CA LYS A 305 11.91 -2.50 -22.47
C LYS A 305 11.50 -1.17 -23.13
N HIS A 306 12.46 -0.36 -23.54
CA HIS A 306 12.24 0.97 -24.11
C HIS A 306 12.89 1.18 -25.48
N SER A 307 13.29 0.09 -26.16
CA SER A 307 13.87 0.17 -27.48
C SER A 307 13.29 -0.88 -28.43
N GLU A 308 13.26 -0.56 -29.71
CA GLU A 308 12.93 -1.51 -30.75
C GLU A 308 14.11 -2.48 -31.07
N ARG A 309 15.23 -2.35 -30.34
CA ARG A 309 16.41 -3.19 -30.55
C ARG A 309 16.12 -4.62 -30.13
N LYS A 310 16.37 -5.53 -31.05
CA LYS A 310 16.38 -6.98 -30.85
C LYS A 310 17.83 -7.44 -30.84
N ASP A 311 18.54 -7.23 -29.74
CA ASP A 311 19.96 -7.51 -29.68
C ASP A 311 20.32 -8.33 -28.43
N VAL A 312 20.77 -9.55 -28.64
CA VAL A 312 21.25 -10.45 -27.57
C VAL A 312 22.56 -9.98 -26.93
N HIS A 313 23.23 -8.98 -27.51
CA HIS A 313 24.47 -8.42 -26.95
C HIS A 313 24.24 -7.56 -25.70
N LEU A 314 22.99 -7.17 -25.40
CA LEU A 314 22.65 -6.40 -24.20
C LEU A 314 22.92 -7.13 -22.89
N LEU A 315 23.14 -8.45 -22.93
CA LEU A 315 23.54 -9.23 -21.75
C LEU A 315 25.03 -9.14 -21.38
N HIS A 316 25.83 -8.48 -22.19
CA HIS A 316 27.28 -8.38 -21.99
C HIS A 316 27.74 -7.05 -21.35
N ASN A 317 26.80 -6.17 -21.01
CA ASN A 317 27.04 -4.94 -20.24
C ASN A 317 26.44 -5.11 -18.87
#